data_d120d8b4d8bbc002109d1c625faf3d6b
#
_entry.id   d120d8b4d8bbc002109d1c625faf3d6b
#
_cell.length_a   1.000
_cell.length_b   1.000
_cell.length_c   1.000
_cell.angle_alpha   90.00
_cell.angle_beta   90.00
_cell.angle_gamma   90.00
#
_symmetry.space_group_name_H-M   'P 1'
#
loop_
_entity.id
_entity.type
_entity.pdbx_description
1 polymer ?
#
loop_
_entity_poly.entity_id
_entity_poly.type
_entity_poly.pdbx_seq_one_letter_code
_entity_poly.pdbx_strand_id
1 'polypeptide(L)'
;MRYSVIIPVYNRPDEVDELLQSLTEQNFKDFEVVIVEDGSSIPCKEVVDRYQKQLDIHYYNKPNSGPGQTRNYGAERSTGEYLIILDSDCILPKGYLAAIEKELQINPADAFGGPDRAHESFTDIQKAINYSMTSFFTTGGIRGGKKKMDKFYPRSFNMGVKRDVYAALGGFSKMRFGEDIDFSIRIFKGGYTCRLFPDAW
;
A
#
# COMPACT_ATOMS: atom_id res chain seq x y z
N MET A 1 -8.62 -14.97 5.76
CA MET A 1 -7.68 -14.25 4.88
C MET A 1 -6.72 -13.45 5.75
N ARG A 2 -5.41 -13.56 5.51
CA ARG A 2 -4.40 -12.84 6.30
C ARG A 2 -4.30 -11.37 5.86
N TYR A 3 -4.22 -11.15 4.55
CA TYR A 3 -4.08 -9.81 4.00
C TYR A 3 -5.15 -9.47 2.98
N SER A 4 -5.58 -8.20 2.96
CA SER A 4 -6.33 -7.60 1.86
C SER A 4 -5.47 -6.50 1.24
N VAL A 5 -5.05 -6.70 0.00
CA VAL A 5 -4.30 -5.69 -0.77
C VAL A 5 -5.29 -4.75 -1.42
N ILE A 6 -5.31 -3.48 -0.97
CA ILE A 6 -6.27 -2.46 -1.41
C ILE A 6 -5.60 -1.52 -2.40
N ILE A 7 -6.15 -1.44 -3.60
CA ILE A 7 -5.59 -0.70 -4.74
C ILE A 7 -6.65 0.29 -5.26
N PRO A 8 -6.52 1.59 -4.97
CA PRO A 8 -7.32 2.61 -5.62
C PRO A 8 -6.80 2.85 -7.04
N VAL A 9 -7.69 2.92 -8.02
CA VAL A 9 -7.33 3.09 -9.44
C VAL A 9 -8.07 4.26 -10.05
N TYR A 10 -7.35 5.08 -10.83
CA TYR A 10 -7.94 6.12 -11.65
C TYR A 10 -7.17 6.28 -12.98
N ASN A 11 -7.75 5.78 -14.09
CA ASN A 11 -7.18 5.85 -15.45
C ASN A 11 -5.75 5.28 -15.58
N ARG A 12 -5.47 4.09 -14.99
CA ARG A 12 -4.14 3.47 -14.96
C ARG A 12 -4.17 1.97 -15.23
N PRO A 13 -4.74 1.50 -16.38
CA PRO A 13 -4.84 0.08 -16.66
C PRO A 13 -3.46 -0.60 -16.83
N ASP A 14 -2.48 0.09 -17.43
CA ASP A 14 -1.16 -0.49 -17.69
C ASP A 14 -0.37 -0.71 -16.40
N GLU A 15 -0.38 0.26 -15.50
CA GLU A 15 0.27 0.14 -14.19
C GLU A 15 -0.40 -0.94 -13.32
N VAL A 16 -1.73 -1.07 -13.40
CA VAL A 16 -2.47 -2.15 -12.73
C VAL A 16 -2.04 -3.52 -13.26
N ASP A 17 -1.74 -3.66 -14.56
CA ASP A 17 -1.23 -4.89 -15.15
C ASP A 17 0.11 -5.30 -14.52
N GLU A 18 1.06 -4.36 -14.45
CA GLU A 18 2.37 -4.60 -13.85
C GLU A 18 2.25 -4.97 -12.37
N LEU A 19 1.41 -4.28 -11.61
CA LEU A 19 1.16 -4.58 -10.19
C LEU A 19 0.53 -5.96 -10.01
N LEU A 20 -0.51 -6.32 -10.77
CA LEU A 20 -1.16 -7.63 -10.68
C LEU A 20 -0.21 -8.76 -11.08
N GLN A 21 0.62 -8.56 -12.11
CA GLN A 21 1.66 -9.52 -12.46
C GLN A 21 2.59 -9.76 -11.28
N SER A 22 3.05 -8.72 -10.60
CA SER A 22 3.94 -8.84 -9.43
C SER A 22 3.26 -9.52 -8.24
N LEU A 23 1.94 -9.35 -8.09
CA LEU A 23 1.14 -10.05 -7.06
C LEU A 23 1.00 -11.54 -7.36
N THR A 24 0.93 -11.96 -8.63
CA THR A 24 0.92 -13.41 -8.96
C THR A 24 2.20 -14.11 -8.54
N GLU A 25 3.31 -13.38 -8.49
CA GLU A 25 4.64 -13.90 -8.17
C GLU A 25 4.94 -13.96 -6.66
N GLN A 26 4.03 -13.47 -5.80
CA GLN A 26 4.26 -13.50 -4.35
C GLN A 26 4.41 -14.91 -3.81
N ASN A 27 5.40 -15.10 -2.93
CA ASN A 27 5.66 -16.39 -2.26
C ASN A 27 4.63 -16.73 -1.16
N PHE A 28 4.01 -15.71 -0.56
CA PHE A 28 2.92 -15.83 0.40
C PHE A 28 1.59 -15.71 -0.33
N LYS A 29 0.64 -16.65 -0.07
CA LYS A 29 -0.60 -16.79 -0.86
C LYS A 29 -1.90 -16.52 -0.10
N ASP A 30 -1.86 -16.32 1.22
CA ASP A 30 -3.08 -16.06 2.01
C ASP A 30 -3.46 -14.57 1.96
N PHE A 31 -3.83 -14.11 0.77
CA PHE A 31 -4.30 -12.72 0.54
C PHE A 31 -5.35 -12.64 -0.56
N GLU A 32 -6.17 -11.62 -0.48
CA GLU A 32 -7.07 -11.14 -1.52
C GLU A 32 -6.61 -9.80 -2.08
N VAL A 33 -7.07 -9.44 -3.26
CA VAL A 33 -6.81 -8.16 -3.91
C VAL A 33 -8.14 -7.43 -4.08
N VAL A 34 -8.23 -6.21 -3.55
CA VAL A 34 -9.42 -5.36 -3.64
C VAL A 34 -9.10 -4.15 -4.49
N ILE A 35 -9.57 -4.16 -5.73
CA ILE A 35 -9.38 -3.07 -6.70
C ILE A 35 -10.62 -2.19 -6.71
N VAL A 36 -10.41 -0.88 -6.57
CA VAL A 36 -11.51 0.08 -6.60
C VAL A 36 -11.22 1.17 -7.63
N GLU A 37 -11.99 1.16 -8.72
CA GLU A 37 -12.00 2.23 -9.72
C GLU A 37 -12.69 3.48 -9.17
N ASP A 38 -12.00 4.60 -9.21
CA ASP A 38 -12.47 5.90 -8.73
C ASP A 38 -13.06 6.76 -9.86
N GLY A 39 -13.99 6.19 -10.63
CA GLY A 39 -14.65 6.89 -11.74
C GLY A 39 -13.75 7.06 -12.96
N SER A 40 -12.93 6.05 -13.27
CA SER A 40 -12.07 6.05 -14.46
C SER A 40 -12.85 6.14 -15.76
N SER A 41 -12.37 6.94 -16.70
CA SER A 41 -12.82 6.91 -18.10
C SER A 41 -12.14 5.79 -18.91
N ILE A 42 -11.00 5.31 -18.43
CA ILE A 42 -10.25 4.16 -18.98
C ILE A 42 -10.14 3.13 -17.84
N PRO A 43 -11.14 2.24 -17.67
CA PRO A 43 -11.15 1.28 -16.57
C PRO A 43 -10.16 0.13 -16.80
N CYS A 44 -9.65 -0.45 -15.71
CA CYS A 44 -8.75 -1.61 -15.76
C CYS A 44 -9.48 -2.96 -15.72
N LYS A 45 -10.80 -3.00 -15.94
CA LYS A 45 -11.61 -4.23 -15.82
C LYS A 45 -11.09 -5.39 -16.69
N GLU A 46 -10.73 -5.13 -17.94
CA GLU A 46 -10.19 -6.14 -18.86
C GLU A 46 -8.83 -6.68 -18.39
N VAL A 47 -8.01 -5.82 -17.77
CA VAL A 47 -6.76 -6.22 -17.13
C VAL A 47 -7.04 -7.17 -15.97
N VAL A 48 -7.94 -6.78 -15.07
CA VAL A 48 -8.32 -7.58 -13.89
C VAL A 48 -8.81 -8.97 -14.29
N ASP A 49 -9.65 -9.07 -15.33
CA ASP A 49 -10.23 -10.34 -15.79
C ASP A 49 -9.16 -11.38 -16.21
N ARG A 50 -7.99 -10.92 -16.68
CA ARG A 50 -6.86 -11.81 -17.02
C ARG A 50 -6.26 -12.53 -15.82
N TYR A 51 -6.34 -11.93 -14.62
CA TYR A 51 -5.71 -12.43 -13.40
C TYR A 51 -6.66 -13.16 -12.45
N GLN A 52 -7.98 -13.12 -12.65
CA GLN A 52 -8.98 -13.74 -11.75
C GLN A 52 -8.80 -15.25 -11.51
N LYS A 53 -8.11 -15.96 -12.43
CA LYS A 53 -7.81 -17.39 -12.25
C LYS A 53 -6.57 -17.65 -11.38
N GLN A 54 -5.75 -16.63 -11.16
CA GLN A 54 -4.46 -16.72 -10.47
C GLN A 54 -4.49 -16.03 -9.10
N LEU A 55 -5.36 -15.02 -8.94
CA LEU A 55 -5.51 -14.20 -7.74
C LEU A 55 -6.99 -14.13 -7.35
N ASP A 56 -7.24 -14.10 -6.04
CA ASP A 56 -8.56 -13.79 -5.49
C ASP A 56 -8.79 -12.27 -5.58
N ILE A 57 -9.46 -11.81 -6.66
CA ILE A 57 -9.63 -10.38 -6.96
C ILE A 57 -11.08 -9.98 -6.84
N HIS A 58 -11.35 -8.97 -6.03
CA HIS A 58 -12.61 -8.26 -5.91
C HIS A 58 -12.49 -6.90 -6.59
N TYR A 59 -13.25 -6.70 -7.65
CA TYR A 59 -13.24 -5.47 -8.45
C TYR A 59 -14.50 -4.66 -8.22
N TYR A 60 -14.35 -3.40 -7.89
CA TYR A 60 -15.43 -2.44 -7.66
C TYR A 60 -15.25 -1.18 -8.49
N ASN A 61 -16.36 -0.56 -8.87
CA ASN A 61 -16.37 0.75 -9.53
C ASN A 61 -17.29 1.70 -8.76
N LYS A 62 -16.88 2.95 -8.59
CA LYS A 62 -17.67 3.99 -7.95
C LYS A 62 -17.41 5.36 -8.57
N PRO A 63 -18.29 6.36 -8.37
CA PRO A 63 -18.02 7.73 -8.75
C PRO A 63 -16.75 8.26 -8.09
N ASN A 64 -16.01 9.14 -8.78
CA ASN A 64 -14.77 9.72 -8.27
C ASN A 64 -14.98 10.46 -6.94
N SER A 65 -14.14 10.16 -5.96
CA SER A 65 -14.15 10.78 -4.65
C SER A 65 -12.77 11.01 -4.05
N GLY A 66 -11.72 10.72 -4.83
CA GLY A 66 -10.33 10.82 -4.45
C GLY A 66 -9.76 9.58 -3.77
N PRO A 67 -8.42 9.48 -3.70
CA PRO A 67 -7.73 8.24 -3.32
C PRO A 67 -8.03 7.78 -1.89
N GLY A 68 -8.09 8.69 -0.92
CA GLY A 68 -8.39 8.33 0.49
C GLY A 68 -9.76 7.68 0.64
N GLN A 69 -10.80 8.27 0.03
CA GLN A 69 -12.16 7.70 0.09
C GLN A 69 -12.27 6.40 -0.70
N THR A 70 -11.48 6.25 -1.74
CA THR A 70 -11.43 5.02 -2.55
C THR A 70 -10.78 3.89 -1.79
N ARG A 71 -9.72 4.16 -1.03
CA ARG A 71 -9.12 3.20 -0.08
C ARG A 71 -10.12 2.80 1.02
N ASN A 72 -10.86 3.77 1.59
CA ASN A 72 -11.91 3.47 2.58
C ASN A 72 -12.98 2.52 2.02
N TYR A 73 -13.43 2.80 0.78
CA TYR A 73 -14.42 1.96 0.10
C TYR A 73 -13.93 0.51 -0.08
N GLY A 74 -12.64 0.33 -0.42
CA GLY A 74 -12.01 -0.99 -0.50
C GLY A 74 -11.87 -1.66 0.86
N ALA A 75 -11.45 -0.91 1.88
CA ALA A 75 -11.28 -1.41 3.25
C ALA A 75 -12.59 -1.95 3.85
N GLU A 76 -13.73 -1.28 3.60
CA GLU A 76 -15.05 -1.72 4.05
C GLU A 76 -15.49 -3.06 3.42
N ARG A 77 -14.91 -3.44 2.28
CA ARG A 77 -15.26 -4.64 1.50
C ARG A 77 -14.22 -5.75 1.60
N SER A 78 -13.20 -5.52 2.36
CA SER A 78 -12.09 -6.45 2.57
C SER A 78 -12.37 -7.40 3.74
N THR A 79 -11.73 -8.59 3.73
CA THR A 79 -11.91 -9.64 4.73
C THR A 79 -10.65 -9.95 5.53
N GLY A 80 -9.48 -9.51 5.05
CA GLY A 80 -8.19 -9.78 5.66
C GLY A 80 -8.04 -9.19 7.07
N GLU A 81 -7.18 -9.81 7.87
CA GLU A 81 -6.83 -9.31 9.21
C GLU A 81 -6.03 -8.00 9.12
N TYR A 82 -5.15 -7.89 8.13
CA TYR A 82 -4.41 -6.68 7.81
C TYR A 82 -4.79 -6.15 6.43
N LEU A 83 -4.91 -4.85 6.34
CA LEU A 83 -5.06 -4.11 5.09
C LEU A 83 -3.67 -3.69 4.62
N ILE A 84 -3.29 -4.07 3.41
CA ILE A 84 -2.08 -3.61 2.72
C ILE A 84 -2.50 -2.59 1.67
N ILE A 85 -2.19 -1.34 1.89
CA ILE A 85 -2.57 -0.24 1.03
C ILE A 85 -1.41 0.06 0.09
N LEU A 86 -1.67 -0.03 -1.21
CA LEU A 86 -0.71 0.21 -2.28
C LEU A 86 -1.28 1.22 -3.28
N ASP A 87 -0.41 1.97 -3.93
CA ASP A 87 -0.79 2.73 -5.12
C ASP A 87 -0.76 1.83 -6.36
N SER A 88 -1.52 2.16 -7.40
CA SER A 88 -1.66 1.32 -8.61
C SER A 88 -0.40 1.22 -9.45
N ASP A 89 0.59 2.10 -9.24
CA ASP A 89 1.87 2.16 -9.94
C ASP A 89 3.03 1.50 -9.18
N CYS A 90 2.73 0.62 -8.22
CA CYS A 90 3.72 -0.17 -7.50
C CYS A 90 4.06 -1.47 -8.24
N ILE A 91 5.32 -1.91 -8.13
CA ILE A 91 5.78 -3.25 -8.53
C ILE A 91 6.40 -3.90 -7.30
N LEU A 92 5.86 -5.05 -6.88
CA LEU A 92 6.27 -5.71 -5.65
C LEU A 92 7.35 -6.77 -5.90
N PRO A 93 8.40 -6.83 -5.08
CA PRO A 93 9.32 -7.98 -5.06
C PRO A 93 8.57 -9.26 -4.68
N LYS A 94 9.00 -10.41 -5.19
CA LYS A 94 8.39 -11.73 -4.91
C LYS A 94 8.26 -12.09 -3.43
N GLY A 95 9.12 -11.54 -2.59
CA GLY A 95 9.16 -11.79 -1.14
C GLY A 95 8.40 -10.76 -0.29
N TYR A 96 7.72 -9.77 -0.87
CA TYR A 96 7.15 -8.65 -0.15
C TYR A 96 6.17 -9.09 0.97
N LEU A 97 5.15 -9.86 0.64
CA LEU A 97 4.18 -10.33 1.64
C LEU A 97 4.79 -11.31 2.65
N ALA A 98 5.75 -12.14 2.22
CA ALA A 98 6.47 -13.04 3.12
C ALA A 98 7.38 -12.27 4.09
N ALA A 99 7.99 -11.17 3.66
CA ALA A 99 8.78 -10.30 4.53
C ALA A 99 7.89 -9.63 5.59
N ILE A 100 6.71 -9.14 5.21
CA ILE A 100 5.72 -8.60 6.15
C ILE A 100 5.32 -9.65 7.19
N GLU A 101 4.98 -10.88 6.75
CA GLU A 101 4.57 -11.94 7.67
C GLU A 101 5.69 -12.28 8.66
N LYS A 102 6.91 -12.42 8.18
CA LYS A 102 8.09 -12.67 9.02
C LYS A 102 8.31 -11.56 10.06
N GLU A 103 8.22 -10.30 9.65
CA GLU A 103 8.38 -9.16 10.57
C GLU A 103 7.26 -9.12 11.61
N LEU A 104 6.00 -9.36 11.22
CA LEU A 104 4.86 -9.41 12.15
C LEU A 104 4.96 -10.53 13.17
N GLN A 105 5.56 -11.68 12.82
CA GLN A 105 5.81 -12.78 13.75
C GLN A 105 6.87 -12.42 14.80
N ILE A 106 7.90 -11.66 14.43
CA ILE A 106 9.00 -11.27 15.33
C ILE A 106 8.61 -10.02 16.14
N ASN A 107 8.02 -9.05 15.48
CA ASN A 107 7.70 -7.72 16.00
C ASN A 107 6.24 -7.36 15.69
N PRO A 108 5.25 -7.89 16.42
CA PRO A 108 3.85 -7.54 16.18
C PRO A 108 3.63 -6.02 16.16
N ALA A 109 2.83 -5.56 15.21
CA ALA A 109 2.52 -4.15 15.04
C ALA A 109 1.05 -3.96 14.63
N ASP A 110 0.45 -2.84 15.03
CA ASP A 110 -0.90 -2.48 14.62
C ASP A 110 -0.90 -1.82 13.24
N ALA A 111 0.19 -1.12 12.94
CA ALA A 111 0.47 -0.57 11.62
C ALA A 111 1.96 -0.66 11.28
N PHE A 112 2.27 -0.68 10.00
CA PHE A 112 3.65 -0.73 9.51
C PHE A 112 3.75 -0.12 8.11
N GLY A 113 4.96 0.05 7.64
CA GLY A 113 5.28 0.36 6.26
C GLY A 113 6.73 0.01 5.97
N GLY A 114 7.10 0.00 4.72
CA GLY A 114 8.45 -0.26 4.26
C GLY A 114 9.12 0.97 3.64
N PRO A 115 10.42 0.88 3.35
CA PRO A 115 11.15 1.93 2.66
C PRO A 115 10.80 1.97 1.17
N ASP A 116 10.90 3.17 0.59
CA ASP A 116 10.79 3.36 -0.85
C ASP A 116 12.05 2.85 -1.53
N ARG A 117 11.89 2.12 -2.64
CA ARG A 117 13.01 1.74 -3.51
C ARG A 117 12.65 1.95 -4.97
N ALA A 118 13.62 2.42 -5.77
CA ALA A 118 13.48 2.47 -7.21
C ALA A 118 13.59 1.05 -7.78
N HIS A 119 12.67 0.69 -8.69
CA HIS A 119 12.79 -0.54 -9.46
C HIS A 119 14.00 -0.48 -10.41
N GLU A 120 14.59 -1.63 -10.72
CA GLU A 120 15.79 -1.70 -11.59
C GLU A 120 15.54 -1.15 -13.00
N SER A 121 14.31 -1.30 -13.51
CA SER A 121 13.88 -0.78 -14.83
C SER A 121 13.70 0.74 -14.88
N PHE A 122 13.78 1.44 -13.76
CA PHE A 122 13.61 2.89 -13.74
C PHE A 122 14.68 3.58 -14.59
N THR A 123 14.26 4.61 -15.33
CA THR A 123 15.16 5.50 -16.06
C THR A 123 16.10 6.22 -15.10
N ASP A 124 17.21 6.75 -15.61
CA ASP A 124 18.16 7.50 -14.78
C ASP A 124 17.53 8.72 -14.10
N ILE A 125 16.56 9.36 -14.78
CA ILE A 125 15.79 10.47 -14.20
C ILE A 125 14.93 9.98 -13.02
N GLN A 126 14.21 8.87 -13.17
CA GLN A 126 13.41 8.27 -12.09
C GLN A 126 14.28 7.82 -10.91
N LYS A 127 15.46 7.24 -11.20
CA LYS A 127 16.45 6.88 -10.16
C LYS A 127 16.99 8.12 -9.44
N ALA A 128 17.26 9.21 -10.16
CA ALA A 128 17.68 10.48 -9.57
C ALA A 128 16.59 11.11 -8.69
N ILE A 129 15.33 11.07 -9.13
CA ILE A 129 14.19 11.52 -8.33
C ILE A 129 14.06 10.66 -7.05
N ASN A 130 14.11 9.33 -7.17
CA ASN A 130 14.07 8.43 -6.02
C ASN A 130 15.22 8.70 -5.05
N TYR A 131 16.45 8.87 -5.55
CA TYR A 131 17.60 9.26 -4.74
C TYR A 131 17.36 10.58 -4.01
N SER A 132 16.85 11.58 -4.71
CA SER A 132 16.49 12.87 -4.11
C SER A 132 15.45 12.70 -3.00
N MET A 133 14.45 11.85 -3.20
CA MET A 133 13.38 11.60 -2.22
C MET A 133 13.82 10.76 -1.01
N THR A 134 14.84 9.92 -1.15
CA THR A 134 15.33 9.00 -0.09
C THR A 134 16.63 9.46 0.56
N SER A 135 17.28 10.48 0.01
CA SER A 135 18.57 11.01 0.51
C SER A 135 18.41 11.64 1.91
N PHE A 136 19.41 11.43 2.73
CA PHE A 136 19.51 12.06 4.05
C PHE A 136 19.50 13.60 3.96
N PHE A 137 20.12 14.16 2.94
CA PHE A 137 20.22 15.62 2.76
C PHE A 137 18.88 16.29 2.44
N THR A 138 17.98 15.58 1.77
CA THR A 138 16.68 16.13 1.33
C THR A 138 15.54 15.81 2.29
N THR A 139 15.55 14.63 2.91
CA THR A 139 14.44 14.14 3.73
C THR A 139 14.85 13.75 5.15
N GLY A 140 16.10 14.03 5.57
CA GLY A 140 16.62 13.64 6.88
C GLY A 140 16.72 12.11 7.06
N GLY A 141 16.68 11.33 5.96
CA GLY A 141 16.70 9.87 6.00
C GLY A 141 15.37 9.22 6.34
N ILE A 142 14.29 9.99 6.42
CA ILE A 142 12.93 9.53 6.78
C ILE A 142 12.42 8.46 5.81
N ARG A 143 12.68 8.62 4.50
CA ARG A 143 12.23 7.70 3.45
C ARG A 143 13.18 6.56 3.15
N GLY A 144 14.48 6.72 3.42
CA GLY A 144 15.51 5.73 3.09
C GLY A 144 15.72 4.61 4.12
N GLY A 145 14.95 4.55 5.20
CA GLY A 145 14.99 3.47 6.20
C GLY A 145 16.29 3.32 6.99
N LYS A 146 17.26 4.25 6.85
CA LYS A 146 18.61 4.13 7.43
C LYS A 146 18.75 4.68 8.85
N LYS A 147 17.72 5.27 9.42
CA LYS A 147 17.78 5.85 10.78
C LYS A 147 16.72 5.21 11.66
N LYS A 148 17.10 4.74 12.86
CA LYS A 148 16.14 4.41 13.92
C LYS A 148 15.42 5.71 14.29
N MET A 149 14.20 5.87 13.82
CA MET A 149 13.33 6.97 14.24
C MET A 149 12.49 6.50 15.41
N ASP A 150 12.30 7.34 16.41
CA ASP A 150 11.40 7.07 17.53
C ASP A 150 9.94 6.87 17.07
N LYS A 151 9.59 7.44 15.91
CA LYS A 151 8.28 7.28 15.27
C LYS A 151 8.45 7.15 13.75
N PHE A 152 7.86 6.11 13.18
CA PHE A 152 7.79 5.90 11.74
C PHE A 152 6.36 6.21 11.25
N TYR A 153 6.22 7.05 10.24
CA TYR A 153 4.95 7.44 9.64
C TYR A 153 4.79 6.73 8.29
N PRO A 154 4.03 5.63 8.21
CA PRO A 154 3.82 4.91 6.96
C PRO A 154 3.08 5.78 5.95
N ARG A 155 3.41 5.58 4.67
CA ARG A 155 2.82 6.31 3.54
C ARG A 155 1.86 5.40 2.79
N SER A 156 0.84 5.99 2.19
CA SER A 156 -0.25 5.25 1.57
C SER A 156 0.14 4.33 0.39
N PHE A 157 1.30 4.53 -0.22
CA PHE A 157 1.79 3.65 -1.28
C PHE A 157 2.44 2.35 -0.76
N ASN A 158 2.75 2.26 0.54
CA ASN A 158 3.28 1.06 1.20
C ASN A 158 2.93 1.11 2.69
N MET A 159 1.66 0.91 3.02
CA MET A 159 1.13 0.94 4.37
C MET A 159 0.39 -0.35 4.68
N GLY A 160 0.76 -0.99 5.79
CA GLY A 160 -0.02 -2.07 6.38
C GLY A 160 -0.68 -1.60 7.68
N VAL A 161 -1.90 -2.02 7.93
CA VAL A 161 -2.64 -1.69 9.16
C VAL A 161 -3.64 -2.79 9.49
N LYS A 162 -3.80 -3.14 10.78
CA LYS A 162 -4.87 -4.03 11.22
C LYS A 162 -6.23 -3.46 10.83
N ARG A 163 -7.11 -4.31 10.29
CA ARG A 163 -8.44 -3.89 9.84
C ARG A 163 -9.29 -3.31 10.96
N ASP A 164 -9.22 -3.85 12.17
CA ASP A 164 -9.94 -3.34 13.34
C ASP A 164 -9.42 -1.95 13.77
N VAL A 165 -8.12 -1.73 13.72
CA VAL A 165 -7.49 -0.42 13.99
C VAL A 165 -7.89 0.61 12.92
N TYR A 166 -7.88 0.20 11.64
CA TYR A 166 -8.33 1.05 10.54
C TYR A 166 -9.78 1.51 10.75
N ALA A 167 -10.66 0.56 11.08
CA ALA A 167 -12.07 0.84 11.33
C ALA A 167 -12.27 1.72 12.58
N ALA A 168 -11.57 1.42 13.68
CA ALA A 168 -11.66 2.20 14.93
C ALA A 168 -11.22 3.66 14.74
N LEU A 169 -10.25 3.91 13.85
CA LEU A 169 -9.79 5.25 13.50
C LEU A 169 -10.63 5.94 12.42
N GLY A 170 -11.63 5.25 11.83
CA GLY A 170 -12.50 5.78 10.78
C GLY A 170 -11.84 5.91 9.41
N GLY A 171 -10.74 5.19 9.15
CA GLY A 171 -10.03 5.20 7.89
C GLY A 171 -9.39 6.56 7.53
N PHE A 172 -9.16 6.80 6.25
CA PHE A 172 -8.63 8.08 5.74
C PHE A 172 -9.67 9.19 5.83
N SER A 173 -9.26 10.35 6.31
CA SER A 173 -10.10 11.54 6.35
C SER A 173 -10.37 12.09 4.94
N LYS A 174 -11.48 12.83 4.78
CA LYS A 174 -11.82 13.49 3.52
C LYS A 174 -10.95 14.73 3.32
N MET A 175 -9.69 14.51 2.95
CA MET A 175 -8.71 15.54 2.64
C MET A 175 -8.27 15.41 1.19
N ARG A 176 -7.89 16.54 0.58
CA ARG A 176 -7.35 16.52 -0.79
C ARG A 176 -5.90 16.04 -0.84
N PHE A 177 -5.12 16.37 0.20
CA PHE A 177 -3.70 16.01 0.32
C PHE A 177 -3.35 15.73 1.77
N GLY A 178 -2.41 14.79 2.02
CA GLY A 178 -1.88 14.50 3.35
C GLY A 178 -2.78 13.61 4.21
N GLU A 179 -3.74 12.94 3.62
CA GLU A 179 -4.65 11.99 4.29
C GLU A 179 -3.88 10.83 4.94
N ASP A 180 -2.75 10.43 4.35
CA ASP A 180 -1.86 9.39 4.88
C ASP A 180 -1.10 9.85 6.13
N ILE A 181 -0.65 11.11 6.13
CA ILE A 181 0.03 11.71 7.29
C ILE A 181 -0.98 11.90 8.43
N ASP A 182 -2.18 12.42 8.15
CA ASP A 182 -3.25 12.54 9.12
C ASP A 182 -3.61 11.19 9.74
N PHE A 183 -3.78 10.15 8.92
CA PHE A 183 -4.07 8.80 9.39
C PHE A 183 -2.94 8.25 10.27
N SER A 184 -1.69 8.41 9.86
CA SER A 184 -0.52 8.02 10.64
C SER A 184 -0.45 8.73 12.00
N ILE A 185 -0.77 10.04 12.05
CA ILE A 185 -0.85 10.79 13.32
C ILE A 185 -1.95 10.22 14.22
N ARG A 186 -3.11 9.85 13.65
CA ARG A 186 -4.22 9.25 14.42
C ARG A 186 -3.86 7.87 14.96
N ILE A 187 -3.08 7.06 14.24
CA ILE A 187 -2.52 5.79 14.76
C ILE A 187 -1.73 6.06 16.05
N PHE A 188 -0.80 7.02 16.02
CA PHE A 188 0.00 7.35 17.22
C PHE A 188 -0.83 7.94 18.36
N LYS A 189 -1.77 8.84 18.06
CA LYS A 189 -2.65 9.43 19.08
C LYS A 189 -3.59 8.41 19.71
N GLY A 190 -3.97 7.38 18.96
CA GLY A 190 -4.75 6.25 19.43
C GLY A 190 -3.96 5.25 20.30
N GLY A 191 -2.66 5.44 20.47
CA GLY A 191 -1.80 4.56 21.27
C GLY A 191 -1.41 3.26 20.56
N TYR A 192 -1.66 3.15 19.25
CA TYR A 192 -1.33 1.98 18.46
C TYR A 192 0.15 1.94 18.09
N THR A 193 0.68 0.72 17.97
CA THR A 193 2.08 0.49 17.57
C THR A 193 2.25 0.65 16.07
N CYS A 194 3.26 1.41 15.65
CA CYS A 194 3.62 1.55 14.25
C CYS A 194 5.11 1.27 14.04
N ARG A 195 5.46 0.44 13.04
CA ARG A 195 6.83 -0.02 12.81
C ARG A 195 7.27 0.13 11.37
N LEU A 196 8.56 0.38 11.18
CA LEU A 196 9.23 0.24 9.89
C LEU A 196 9.63 -1.23 9.70
N PHE A 197 9.22 -1.83 8.58
CA PHE A 197 9.64 -3.16 8.15
C PHE A 197 10.65 -3.03 7.00
N PRO A 198 11.96 -3.16 7.28
CA PRO A 198 13.01 -2.81 6.33
C PRO A 198 13.02 -3.66 5.05
N ASP A 199 12.50 -4.88 5.14
CA ASP A 199 12.47 -5.85 4.03
C ASP A 199 11.16 -5.82 3.24
N ALA A 200 10.15 -5.04 3.68
CA ALA A 200 8.86 -4.85 3.01
C ALA A 200 8.88 -3.61 2.08
N TRP A 201 9.58 -3.71 0.94
CA TRP A 201 9.79 -2.61 -0.03
C TRP A 201 9.31 -2.96 -1.41
#